data_57adfa0f51e538290f1df155519e3d8f
#
_entry.id   57adfa0f51e538290f1df155519e3d8f
#
_cell.length_a   1.000
_cell.length_b   1.000
_cell.length_c   1.000
_cell.angle_alpha   90.00
_cell.angle_beta   90.00
_cell.angle_gamma   90.00
#
_symmetry.space_group_name_H-M   'P 1'
#
loop_
_entity.id
_entity.type
_entity.pdbx_description
1 polymer ?
#
loop_
_entity_poly.entity_id
_entity_poly.type
_entity_poly.pdbx_seq_one_letter_code
_entity_poly.pdbx_strand_id
1 'polypeptide(L)'
;MALGMPRRNFWGAPSVRLLEGIDLDLAVSRGAAYYGNVRNGPGVRIRGGTAAAYYVGVESAVPAVPGIAPPLEALCIAPFGMEEGSEATLPPYEFGLIVGEPVHFRFFSSKVRRLDDVGIRLDWWADDELEELSAIEVTLPTEHYLKGEVVPVVLGARVTETGTLQLEAIARDGGHRWKVEFDVRERETSSQEISQSQGL
;
A
#
# COMPACT_ATOMS: atom_id res chain seq x y z
N MET A 1 -33.45 21.96 -28.44
CA MET A 1 -34.37 20.82 -28.30
C MET A 1 -33.54 19.56 -28.62
N ALA A 2 -32.90 18.97 -27.63
CA ALA A 2 -32.05 17.81 -27.78
C ALA A 2 -32.88 16.55 -27.49
N LEU A 3 -33.10 15.73 -28.51
CA LEU A 3 -33.79 14.45 -28.37
C LEU A 3 -32.93 13.53 -27.49
N GLY A 4 -33.41 13.28 -26.27
CA GLY A 4 -32.83 12.26 -25.41
C GLY A 4 -33.00 10.89 -25.99
N MET A 5 -31.93 10.26 -26.48
CA MET A 5 -31.91 8.84 -26.78
C MET A 5 -32.09 8.04 -25.50
N PRO A 6 -32.97 7.03 -25.47
CA PRO A 6 -33.09 6.15 -24.32
C PRO A 6 -31.78 5.35 -24.17
N ARG A 7 -31.05 5.59 -23.11
CA ARG A 7 -29.86 4.80 -22.77
C ARG A 7 -30.33 3.41 -22.36
N ARG A 8 -29.99 2.39 -23.14
CA ARG A 8 -30.26 0.99 -22.81
C ARG A 8 -29.48 0.65 -21.53
N ASN A 9 -30.23 0.12 -20.58
CA ASN A 9 -29.69 -0.31 -19.31
C ASN A 9 -28.89 -1.60 -19.47
N PHE A 10 -27.66 -1.58 -19.02
CA PHE A 10 -26.82 -2.75 -18.88
C PHE A 10 -27.40 -3.80 -17.90
N TRP A 11 -28.31 -3.38 -17.03
CA TRP A 11 -28.90 -4.18 -15.94
C TRP A 11 -30.33 -4.66 -16.23
N GLY A 12 -30.84 -4.57 -17.45
CA GLY A 12 -32.19 -5.04 -17.81
C GLY A 12 -33.39 -4.29 -17.19
N ALA A 13 -33.13 -3.16 -16.52
CA ALA A 13 -34.20 -2.34 -15.95
C ALA A 13 -34.86 -1.47 -17.04
N PRO A 14 -36.19 -1.25 -17.01
CA PRO A 14 -36.94 -0.56 -18.07
C PRO A 14 -36.59 0.94 -18.18
N SER A 15 -36.05 1.56 -17.15
CA SER A 15 -35.55 2.96 -17.17
C SER A 15 -34.56 3.22 -16.07
N VAL A 16 -33.57 4.09 -16.34
CA VAL A 16 -32.68 4.64 -15.33
C VAL A 16 -33.20 6.00 -14.89
N ARG A 17 -33.45 6.17 -13.60
CA ARG A 17 -33.83 7.46 -13.04
C ARG A 17 -32.62 8.38 -13.04
N LEU A 18 -32.69 9.46 -13.81
CA LEU A 18 -31.74 10.55 -13.73
C LEU A 18 -32.05 11.40 -12.48
N LEU A 19 -31.05 11.61 -11.65
CA LEU A 19 -31.15 12.55 -10.55
C LEU A 19 -31.04 13.97 -11.09
N GLU A 20 -32.02 14.81 -10.79
CA GLU A 20 -32.03 16.20 -11.20
C GLU A 20 -31.12 17.05 -10.30
N GLY A 21 -30.63 18.17 -10.85
CA GLY A 21 -29.84 19.15 -10.08
C GLY A 21 -28.33 18.91 -10.05
N ILE A 22 -27.81 17.99 -10.84
CA ILE A 22 -26.37 17.78 -10.98
C ILE A 22 -25.87 18.59 -12.16
N ASP A 23 -25.06 19.60 -11.86
CA ASP A 23 -24.24 20.32 -12.84
C ASP A 23 -22.94 19.50 -13.05
N LEU A 24 -22.82 18.88 -14.22
CA LEU A 24 -21.70 17.98 -14.53
C LEU A 24 -20.36 18.75 -14.60
N ASP A 25 -20.39 20.00 -15.03
CA ASP A 25 -19.20 20.85 -15.14
C ASP A 25 -18.63 21.22 -13.75
N LEU A 26 -19.50 21.29 -12.75
CA LEU A 26 -19.15 21.62 -11.37
C LEU A 26 -19.10 20.39 -10.45
N ALA A 27 -19.37 19.18 -10.93
CA ALA A 27 -19.48 17.98 -10.10
C ALA A 27 -18.18 17.68 -9.35
N VAL A 28 -17.03 17.81 -10.03
CA VAL A 28 -15.70 17.56 -9.43
C VAL A 28 -15.37 18.61 -8.38
N SER A 29 -15.58 19.89 -8.67
CA SER A 29 -15.29 20.98 -7.74
C SER A 29 -16.18 20.95 -6.49
N ARG A 30 -17.47 20.60 -6.65
CA ARG A 30 -18.38 20.38 -5.52
C ARG A 30 -17.98 19.19 -4.68
N GLY A 31 -17.56 18.08 -5.33
CA GLY A 31 -17.03 16.90 -4.64
C GLY A 31 -15.78 17.23 -3.82
N ALA A 32 -14.83 17.96 -4.39
CA ALA A 32 -13.62 18.40 -3.71
C ALA A 32 -13.93 19.33 -2.51
N ALA A 33 -14.83 20.28 -2.68
CA ALA A 33 -15.27 21.17 -1.60
C ALA A 33 -15.98 20.42 -0.48
N TYR A 34 -16.85 19.46 -0.83
CA TYR A 34 -17.51 18.59 0.14
C TYR A 34 -16.50 17.73 0.89
N TYR A 35 -15.55 17.13 0.20
CA TYR A 35 -14.46 16.33 0.79
C TYR A 35 -13.65 17.17 1.79
N GLY A 36 -13.25 18.38 1.42
CA GLY A 36 -12.55 19.30 2.32
C GLY A 36 -13.37 19.66 3.57
N ASN A 37 -14.69 19.88 3.41
CA ASN A 37 -15.58 20.15 4.52
C ASN A 37 -15.74 18.94 5.46
N VAL A 38 -15.86 17.74 4.92
CA VAL A 38 -16.00 16.50 5.70
C VAL A 38 -14.72 16.15 6.46
N ARG A 39 -13.57 16.54 5.94
CA ARG A 39 -12.29 16.33 6.65
C ARG A 39 -12.15 17.19 7.91
N ASN A 40 -12.68 18.39 7.88
CA ASN A 40 -12.50 19.38 8.95
C ASN A 40 -13.77 19.63 9.78
N GLY A 41 -14.89 18.97 9.47
CA GLY A 41 -16.18 19.23 10.09
C GLY A 41 -17.10 18.01 10.20
N PRO A 42 -18.35 18.23 10.67
CA PRO A 42 -19.34 17.16 10.77
C PRO A 42 -19.89 16.81 9.38
N GLY A 43 -19.48 15.70 8.83
CA GLY A 43 -19.98 15.17 7.56
C GLY A 43 -19.89 13.65 7.50
N VAL A 44 -20.66 13.03 6.61
CA VAL A 44 -20.56 11.59 6.36
C VAL A 44 -19.37 11.34 5.46
N ARG A 45 -18.30 10.81 6.03
CA ARG A 45 -17.13 10.37 5.28
C ARG A 45 -17.33 8.94 4.84
N ILE A 46 -17.24 8.71 3.53
CA ILE A 46 -17.03 7.35 3.02
C ILE A 46 -15.58 7.01 3.32
N ARG A 47 -15.37 6.09 4.25
CA ARG A 47 -14.05 5.63 4.61
C ARG A 47 -13.68 4.49 3.69
N GLY A 48 -12.63 4.69 2.90
CA GLY A 48 -11.93 3.63 2.18
C GLY A 48 -10.87 3.05 3.11
N GLY A 49 -10.64 1.76 3.02
CA GLY A 49 -9.54 1.09 3.70
C GLY A 49 -8.76 0.21 2.72
N THR A 50 -7.60 -0.26 3.15
CA THR A 50 -6.80 -1.19 2.35
C THR A 50 -7.59 -2.46 2.05
N ALA A 51 -7.58 -2.91 0.78
CA ALA A 51 -8.26 -4.12 0.33
C ALA A 51 -7.54 -5.42 0.77
N ALA A 52 -6.33 -5.29 1.29
CA ALA A 52 -5.49 -6.37 1.79
C ALA A 52 -4.72 -5.90 3.03
N ALA A 53 -4.18 -6.83 3.81
CA ALA A 53 -3.11 -6.55 4.76
C ALA A 53 -1.77 -6.51 4.02
N TYR A 54 -0.85 -5.63 4.42
CA TYR A 54 0.45 -5.46 3.78
C TYR A 54 1.57 -5.69 4.78
N TYR A 55 2.62 -6.35 4.29
CA TYR A 55 3.78 -6.73 5.09
C TYR A 55 5.06 -6.31 4.39
N VAL A 56 6.08 -6.01 5.18
CA VAL A 56 7.45 -5.85 4.70
C VAL A 56 8.28 -7.05 5.14
N GLY A 57 9.09 -7.57 4.23
CA GLY A 57 10.05 -8.62 4.53
C GLY A 57 11.21 -8.07 5.33
N VAL A 58 11.49 -8.66 6.48
CA VAL A 58 12.62 -8.33 7.32
C VAL A 58 13.46 -9.59 7.54
N GLU A 59 14.77 -9.45 7.51
CA GLU A 59 15.65 -10.58 7.83
C GLU A 59 15.62 -10.83 9.34
N SER A 60 15.51 -12.10 9.71
CA SER A 60 15.55 -12.50 11.11
C SER A 60 16.95 -12.26 11.70
N ALA A 61 17.01 -11.78 12.94
CA ALA A 61 18.24 -11.50 13.66
C ALA A 61 18.95 -12.78 14.18
N VAL A 62 18.92 -13.87 13.40
CA VAL A 62 19.67 -15.08 13.73
C VAL A 62 21.14 -14.94 13.31
N PRO A 63 22.09 -15.62 14.02
CA PRO A 63 23.48 -15.60 13.62
C PRO A 63 23.65 -16.07 12.16
N ALA A 64 24.37 -15.30 11.36
CA ALA A 64 24.64 -15.64 9.97
C ALA A 64 25.42 -16.97 9.88
N VAL A 65 24.89 -17.91 9.11
CA VAL A 65 25.58 -19.16 8.76
C VAL A 65 26.14 -18.98 7.35
N PRO A 66 27.45 -19.14 7.14
CA PRO A 66 28.04 -19.00 5.82
C PRO A 66 27.32 -19.89 4.77
N GLY A 67 26.86 -19.26 3.69
CA GLY A 67 26.17 -19.97 2.60
C GLY A 67 24.66 -20.19 2.81
N ILE A 68 24.08 -19.75 3.94
CA ILE A 68 22.64 -19.81 4.19
C ILE A 68 22.13 -18.37 4.33
N ALA A 69 21.13 -18.01 3.51
CA ALA A 69 20.46 -16.72 3.66
C ALA A 69 19.73 -16.67 5.01
N PRO A 70 19.70 -15.51 5.70
CA PRO A 70 18.90 -15.35 6.91
C PRO A 70 17.43 -15.68 6.63
N PRO A 71 16.72 -16.29 7.58
CA PRO A 71 15.29 -16.49 7.45
C PRO A 71 14.59 -15.16 7.26
N LEU A 72 13.62 -15.14 6.36
CA LEU A 72 12.78 -13.95 6.12
C LEU A 72 11.55 -14.04 7.02
N GLU A 73 11.23 -12.93 7.68
CA GLU A 73 10.00 -12.74 8.42
C GLU A 73 9.15 -11.69 7.72
N ALA A 74 7.82 -11.82 7.78
CA ALA A 74 6.91 -10.81 7.25
C ALA A 74 6.33 -9.99 8.41
N LEU A 75 6.63 -8.68 8.43
CA LEU A 75 6.15 -7.73 9.44
C LEU A 75 4.92 -7.00 8.89
N CYS A 76 3.77 -7.12 9.56
CA CYS A 76 2.56 -6.40 9.19
C CYS A 76 2.74 -4.90 9.43
N ILE A 77 2.69 -4.13 8.34
CA ILE A 77 2.84 -2.66 8.35
C ILE A 77 1.52 -1.93 8.11
N ALA A 78 0.55 -2.58 7.46
CA ALA A 78 -0.79 -2.04 7.29
C ALA A 78 -1.80 -3.18 7.36
N PRO A 79 -2.66 -3.24 8.39
CA PRO A 79 -3.68 -4.27 8.52
C PRO A 79 -4.77 -4.13 7.45
N PHE A 80 -5.54 -5.19 7.25
CA PHE A 80 -6.70 -5.17 6.37
C PHE A 80 -7.69 -4.08 6.81
N GLY A 81 -8.14 -3.26 5.87
CA GLY A 81 -9.11 -2.20 6.15
C GLY A 81 -8.51 -0.96 6.82
N MET A 82 -7.17 -0.82 6.88
CA MET A 82 -6.53 0.39 7.38
C MET A 82 -6.97 1.62 6.58
N GLU A 83 -7.50 2.63 7.25
CA GLU A 83 -8.09 3.81 6.61
C GLU A 83 -7.05 4.67 5.89
N GLU A 84 -7.44 5.24 4.74
CA GLU A 84 -6.64 6.24 4.04
C GLU A 84 -6.39 7.47 4.93
N GLY A 85 -5.16 7.98 4.90
CA GLY A 85 -4.71 9.09 5.72
C GLY A 85 -4.37 8.71 7.16
N SER A 86 -4.39 7.42 7.53
CA SER A 86 -3.98 6.96 8.84
C SER A 86 -2.52 6.51 8.90
N GLU A 87 -1.95 6.56 10.08
CA GLU A 87 -0.60 6.10 10.39
C GLU A 87 -0.67 4.86 11.27
N ALA A 88 0.20 3.89 10.97
CA ALA A 88 0.40 2.72 11.80
C ALA A 88 1.61 2.95 12.71
N THR A 89 1.37 2.90 14.02
CA THR A 89 2.45 2.89 15.00
C THR A 89 2.96 1.47 15.15
N LEU A 90 4.10 1.18 14.53
CA LEU A 90 4.77 -0.11 14.67
C LEU A 90 5.39 -0.24 16.07
N PRO A 91 5.43 -1.45 16.64
CA PRO A 91 6.21 -1.68 17.84
C PRO A 91 7.67 -1.21 17.64
N PRO A 92 8.38 -0.78 18.68
CA PRO A 92 9.71 -0.18 18.57
C PRO A 92 10.79 -1.26 18.32
N TYR A 93 10.56 -2.11 17.33
CA TYR A 93 11.57 -3.05 16.84
C TYR A 93 12.68 -2.27 16.15
N GLU A 94 13.90 -2.65 16.44
CA GLU A 94 15.08 -2.06 15.83
C GLU A 94 15.51 -2.92 14.65
N PHE A 95 15.71 -2.28 13.49
CA PHE A 95 16.16 -2.92 12.26
C PHE A 95 17.46 -2.27 11.80
N GLY A 96 18.33 -3.06 11.17
CA GLY A 96 19.51 -2.54 10.49
C GLY A 96 19.16 -2.12 9.07
N LEU A 97 19.39 -0.86 8.72
CA LEU A 97 19.17 -0.32 7.38
C LEU A 97 20.51 0.04 6.74
N ILE A 98 20.83 -0.56 5.59
CA ILE A 98 22.04 -0.25 4.83
C ILE A 98 21.81 1.03 4.03
N VAL A 99 22.72 2.00 4.12
CA VAL A 99 22.65 3.26 3.38
C VAL A 99 23.76 3.37 2.33
N GLY A 100 23.49 4.08 1.23
CA GLY A 100 24.44 4.30 0.15
C GLY A 100 24.67 3.10 -0.78
N GLU A 101 23.99 1.99 -0.55
CA GLU A 101 23.99 0.81 -1.42
C GLU A 101 22.56 0.46 -1.83
N PRO A 102 22.37 -0.24 -2.97
CA PRO A 102 21.05 -0.72 -3.36
C PRO A 102 20.48 -1.68 -2.30
N VAL A 103 19.28 -1.38 -1.82
CA VAL A 103 18.53 -2.22 -0.88
C VAL A 103 17.25 -2.67 -1.54
N HIS A 104 16.94 -3.96 -1.43
CA HIS A 104 15.72 -4.56 -1.95
C HIS A 104 14.70 -4.70 -0.83
N PHE A 105 13.64 -3.91 -0.90
CA PHE A 105 12.50 -4.06 -0.01
C PHE A 105 11.52 -5.07 -0.62
N ARG A 106 11.32 -6.18 0.06
CA ARG A 106 10.31 -7.18 -0.31
C ARG A 106 9.02 -6.83 0.39
N PHE A 107 7.93 -6.77 -0.36
CA PHE A 107 6.61 -6.52 0.18
C PHE A 107 5.69 -7.68 -0.12
N PHE A 108 4.73 -7.91 0.78
CA PHE A 108 3.73 -8.96 0.63
C PHE A 108 2.35 -8.37 0.90
N SER A 109 1.33 -8.97 0.28
CA SER A 109 -0.06 -8.67 0.55
C SER A 109 -0.84 -9.92 0.95
N SER A 110 -1.90 -9.73 1.73
CA SER A 110 -2.81 -10.82 2.10
C SER A 110 -4.25 -10.37 2.09
N LYS A 111 -5.10 -11.11 1.37
CA LYS A 111 -6.55 -10.93 1.36
C LYS A 111 -7.24 -11.81 2.40
N VAL A 112 -6.55 -12.83 2.90
CA VAL A 112 -7.09 -13.83 3.83
C VAL A 112 -6.77 -13.52 5.29
N ARG A 113 -5.61 -12.92 5.57
CA ARG A 113 -5.17 -12.56 6.93
C ARG A 113 -5.76 -11.24 7.39
N ARG A 114 -7.05 -11.23 7.67
CA ARG A 114 -7.82 -10.02 7.97
C ARG A 114 -7.77 -9.59 9.44
N LEU A 115 -7.22 -10.43 10.30
CA LEU A 115 -7.17 -10.21 11.76
C LEU A 115 -5.77 -9.87 12.25
N ASP A 116 -4.79 -9.78 11.34
CA ASP A 116 -3.44 -9.42 11.71
C ASP A 116 -3.39 -7.92 12.04
N ASP A 117 -2.89 -7.62 13.21
CA ASP A 117 -2.66 -6.25 13.65
C ASP A 117 -1.29 -5.71 13.20
N VAL A 118 -1.13 -4.39 13.27
CA VAL A 118 0.16 -3.73 13.01
C VAL A 118 1.25 -4.30 13.91
N GLY A 119 2.40 -4.63 13.31
CA GLY A 119 3.56 -5.13 14.05
C GLY A 119 3.57 -6.64 14.30
N ILE A 120 2.54 -7.38 13.86
CA ILE A 120 2.59 -8.85 13.87
C ILE A 120 3.73 -9.29 12.95
N ARG A 121 4.56 -10.21 13.43
CA ARG A 121 5.65 -10.84 12.70
C ARG A 121 5.29 -12.28 12.41
N LEU A 122 5.41 -12.67 11.14
CA LEU A 122 5.21 -14.03 10.66
C LEU A 122 6.58 -14.59 10.33
N ASP A 123 6.97 -15.64 11.00
CA ASP A 123 8.18 -16.43 10.73
C ASP A 123 7.93 -17.55 9.73
N TRP A 124 6.66 -17.86 9.50
CA TRP A 124 6.19 -18.84 8.54
C TRP A 124 4.78 -18.46 8.03
N TRP A 125 4.48 -18.78 6.78
CA TRP A 125 3.16 -18.67 6.15
C TRP A 125 3.01 -19.71 5.04
N ALA A 126 1.77 -20.06 4.71
CA ALA A 126 1.48 -20.93 3.57
C ALA A 126 1.51 -20.12 2.26
N ASP A 127 1.75 -20.78 1.13
CA ASP A 127 1.89 -20.15 -0.19
C ASP A 127 0.67 -19.36 -0.64
N ASP A 128 -0.52 -19.69 -0.12
CA ASP A 128 -1.79 -19.03 -0.41
C ASP A 128 -2.16 -17.92 0.60
N GLU A 129 -1.37 -17.73 1.65
CA GLU A 129 -1.63 -16.71 2.65
C GLU A 129 -1.02 -15.36 2.31
N LEU A 130 0.19 -15.33 1.78
CA LEU A 130 0.88 -14.11 1.37
C LEU A 130 1.26 -14.16 -0.10
N GLU A 131 0.91 -13.11 -0.83
CA GLU A 131 1.32 -12.86 -2.21
C GLU A 131 2.49 -11.88 -2.20
N GLU A 132 3.63 -12.26 -2.79
CA GLU A 132 4.77 -11.36 -2.91
C GLU A 132 4.50 -10.32 -4.01
N LEU A 133 4.65 -9.05 -3.65
CA LEU A 133 4.54 -7.93 -4.58
C LEU A 133 5.88 -7.67 -5.26
N SER A 134 5.88 -6.81 -6.29
CA SER A 134 7.12 -6.38 -6.94
C SER A 134 8.06 -5.77 -5.91
N ALA A 135 9.28 -6.30 -5.82
CA ALA A 135 10.29 -5.75 -4.95
C ALA A 135 10.66 -4.31 -5.37
N ILE A 136 10.92 -3.47 -4.38
CA ILE A 136 11.38 -2.11 -4.61
C ILE A 136 12.87 -2.06 -4.32
N GLU A 137 13.65 -1.75 -5.36
CA GLU A 137 15.07 -1.47 -5.22
C GLU A 137 15.28 0.03 -5.07
N VAL A 138 15.96 0.45 -4.02
CA VAL A 138 16.28 1.85 -3.79
C VAL A 138 17.67 1.99 -3.16
N THR A 139 18.41 2.99 -3.58
CA THR A 139 19.65 3.41 -2.91
C THR A 139 19.33 4.59 -1.99
N LEU A 140 19.41 4.34 -0.69
CA LEU A 140 19.11 5.34 0.32
C LEU A 140 20.28 6.32 0.46
N PRO A 141 20.01 7.64 0.56
CA PRO A 141 21.08 8.64 0.71
C PRO A 141 21.87 8.40 2.01
N THR A 142 23.17 8.57 1.93
CA THR A 142 24.08 8.39 3.07
C THR A 142 24.06 9.58 4.02
N GLU A 143 23.94 10.80 3.47
CA GLU A 143 23.99 12.09 4.16
C GLU A 143 25.13 12.17 5.20
N HIS A 144 24.87 11.78 6.47
CA HIS A 144 25.86 11.81 7.54
C HIS A 144 26.50 10.44 7.86
N TYR A 145 26.08 9.39 7.15
CA TYR A 145 26.57 8.04 7.35
C TYR A 145 27.57 7.63 6.27
N LEU A 146 28.35 6.61 6.50
CA LEU A 146 29.25 6.06 5.50
C LEU A 146 28.48 5.15 4.52
N LYS A 147 28.96 5.08 3.29
CA LYS A 147 28.42 4.14 2.31
C LYS A 147 28.58 2.69 2.81
N GLY A 148 27.49 1.93 2.80
CA GLY A 148 27.43 0.56 3.32
C GLY A 148 27.29 0.47 4.83
N GLU A 149 27.13 1.59 5.52
CA GLU A 149 26.89 1.60 6.96
C GLU A 149 25.50 1.06 7.27
N VAL A 150 25.43 0.25 8.35
CA VAL A 150 24.16 -0.27 8.88
C VAL A 150 23.67 0.69 9.96
N VAL A 151 22.59 1.40 9.66
CA VAL A 151 21.99 2.38 10.58
C VAL A 151 20.84 1.72 11.34
N PRO A 152 20.82 1.79 12.68
CA PRO A 152 19.69 1.30 13.46
C PRO A 152 18.48 2.22 13.29
N VAL A 153 17.36 1.64 12.83
CA VAL A 153 16.12 2.36 12.54
C VAL A 153 14.92 1.70 13.21
N VAL A 154 13.89 2.49 13.44
CA VAL A 154 12.54 2.02 13.70
C VAL A 154 11.66 2.29 12.48
N LEU A 155 10.69 1.42 12.24
CA LEU A 155 9.80 1.55 11.09
C LEU A 155 8.48 2.22 11.49
N GLY A 156 7.96 3.03 10.60
CA GLY A 156 6.60 3.56 10.63
C GLY A 156 5.93 3.32 9.29
N ALA A 157 4.63 3.20 9.27
CA ALA A 157 3.87 3.03 8.05
C ALA A 157 2.68 3.98 8.01
N ARG A 158 2.33 4.41 6.81
CA ARG A 158 1.20 5.32 6.58
C ARG A 158 0.50 4.97 5.28
N VAL A 159 -0.82 4.90 5.32
CA VAL A 159 -1.64 4.87 4.10
C VAL A 159 -1.95 6.30 3.71
N THR A 160 -1.48 6.75 2.55
CA THR A 160 -1.72 8.11 2.08
C THR A 160 -3.16 8.30 1.62
N GLU A 161 -3.59 9.54 1.47
CA GLU A 161 -4.93 9.87 0.96
C GLU A 161 -5.12 9.51 -0.52
N THR A 162 -4.02 9.30 -1.22
CA THR A 162 -4.02 8.83 -2.62
C THR A 162 -4.07 7.31 -2.74
N GLY A 163 -4.08 6.58 -1.60
CA GLY A 163 -4.12 5.13 -1.57
C GLY A 163 -2.78 4.49 -1.89
N THR A 164 -1.67 5.16 -1.57
CA THR A 164 -0.32 4.56 -1.56
C THR A 164 0.07 4.20 -0.14
N LEU A 165 0.88 3.17 0.02
CA LEU A 165 1.47 2.82 1.30
C LEU A 165 2.88 3.38 1.36
N GLN A 166 3.15 4.18 2.39
CA GLN A 166 4.43 4.77 2.67
C GLN A 166 5.06 4.07 3.87
N LEU A 167 6.25 3.49 3.66
CA LEU A 167 7.09 2.95 4.72
C LEU A 167 8.15 3.99 5.06
N GLU A 168 8.26 4.34 6.33
CA GLU A 168 9.30 5.24 6.85
C GLU A 168 10.28 4.45 7.71
N ALA A 169 11.56 4.64 7.47
CA ALA A 169 12.62 4.20 8.36
C ALA A 169 13.19 5.43 9.06
N ILE A 170 13.12 5.44 10.39
CA ILE A 170 13.52 6.56 11.23
C ILE A 170 14.76 6.14 12.00
N ALA A 171 15.89 6.84 11.77
CA ALA A 171 17.10 6.59 12.51
C ALA A 171 16.89 6.81 14.01
N ARG A 172 17.47 5.94 14.84
CA ARG A 172 17.30 5.98 16.30
C ARG A 172 17.85 7.26 16.94
N ASP A 173 18.85 7.88 16.34
CA ASP A 173 19.39 9.17 16.75
C ASP A 173 18.46 10.35 16.43
N GLY A 174 17.35 10.10 15.71
CA GLY A 174 16.36 11.09 15.29
C GLY A 174 16.84 12.00 14.16
N GLY A 175 18.05 11.80 13.64
CA GLY A 175 18.67 12.67 12.64
C GLY A 175 18.11 12.51 11.25
N HIS A 176 17.65 11.29 10.89
CA HIS A 176 17.29 10.97 9.51
C HIS A 176 16.03 10.15 9.38
N ARG A 177 15.32 10.37 8.23
CA ARG A 177 14.17 9.60 7.79
C ARG A 177 14.29 9.25 6.32
N TRP A 178 14.15 7.98 6.02
CA TRP A 178 14.05 7.47 4.66
C TRP A 178 12.61 7.04 4.41
N LYS A 179 12.12 7.28 3.20
CA LYS A 179 10.74 6.95 2.81
C LYS A 179 10.76 6.12 1.55
N VAL A 180 9.97 5.07 1.59
CA VAL A 180 9.69 4.21 0.42
C VAL A 180 8.18 4.16 0.23
N GLU A 181 7.72 4.47 -0.96
CA GLU A 181 6.29 4.47 -1.29
C GLU A 181 6.00 3.41 -2.35
N PHE A 182 4.87 2.74 -2.20
CA PHE A 182 4.36 1.82 -3.20
C PHE A 182 2.83 1.89 -3.32
N ASP A 183 2.34 1.60 -4.52
CA ASP A 183 0.91 1.64 -4.81
C ASP A 183 0.25 0.37 -4.28
N VAL A 184 -0.73 0.53 -3.39
CA VAL A 184 -1.54 -0.57 -2.84
C VAL A 184 -2.84 -0.80 -3.60
N ARG A 185 -3.10 0.00 -4.64
CA ARG A 185 -4.24 -0.24 -5.51
C ARG A 185 -3.93 -1.44 -6.39
N GLU A 186 -4.84 -2.41 -6.40
CA GLU A 186 -4.76 -3.53 -7.31
C GLU A 186 -4.64 -3.00 -8.74
N ARG A 187 -3.50 -3.19 -9.38
CA ARG A 187 -3.48 -3.26 -10.82
C ARG A 187 -4.18 -4.57 -11.14
N GLU A 188 -5.42 -4.50 -11.59
CA GLU A 188 -6.02 -5.60 -12.34
C GLU A 188 -5.05 -5.90 -13.49
N THR A 189 -4.17 -6.86 -13.25
CA THR A 189 -3.35 -7.40 -14.33
C THR A 189 -4.35 -8.07 -15.26
N SER A 190 -4.64 -7.38 -16.36
CA SER A 190 -5.41 -7.89 -17.47
C SER A 190 -4.77 -9.18 -17.96
N SER A 191 -5.23 -10.30 -17.41
CA SER A 191 -4.98 -11.65 -17.93
C SER A 191 -5.78 -11.86 -19.23
N GLN A 192 -5.56 -10.98 -20.23
CA GLN A 192 -6.16 -11.08 -21.55
C GLN A 192 -5.15 -10.66 -22.62
N GLU A 193 -4.09 -11.43 -22.76
CA GLU A 193 -3.33 -11.45 -24.01
C GLU A 193 -2.45 -12.72 -24.15
N ILE A 194 -3.05 -13.91 -24.04
CA ILE A 194 -2.46 -15.11 -24.62
C ILE A 194 -3.63 -16.00 -25.05
N SER A 195 -4.30 -15.66 -26.14
CA SER A 195 -5.11 -16.63 -26.89
C SER A 195 -5.49 -16.08 -28.27
N GLN A 196 -4.53 -15.75 -29.10
CA GLN A 196 -4.72 -15.68 -30.56
C GLN A 196 -3.36 -15.62 -31.28
N SER A 197 -2.69 -16.75 -31.41
CA SER A 197 -1.83 -17.03 -32.56
C SER A 197 -1.36 -18.49 -32.57
N GLN A 198 -2.27 -19.42 -32.76
CA GLN A 198 -1.96 -20.69 -33.42
C GLN A 198 -3.19 -21.11 -34.20
N GLY A 199 -3.15 -20.79 -35.48
CA GLY A 199 -4.14 -21.21 -36.47
C GLY A 199 -3.75 -20.68 -37.84
N LEU A 200 -2.74 -21.28 -38.44
CA LEU A 200 -2.58 -21.50 -39.88
C LEU A 200 -1.43 -22.48 -40.10
#